data_cd0c671c3ab54817739866bc2cf9fce2
#
_entry.id   cd0c671c3ab54817739866bc2cf9fce2
#
_cell.length_a   1.000
_cell.length_b   1.000
_cell.length_c   1.000
_cell.angle_alpha   90.00
_cell.angle_beta   90.00
_cell.angle_gamma   90.00
#
_symmetry.space_group_name_H-M   'P 1'
#
loop_
_entity.id
_entity.type
_entity.pdbx_description
1 polymer ?
#
loop_
_entity_poly.entity_id
_entity_poly.type
_entity_poly.pdbx_seq_one_letter_code
_entity_poly.pdbx_strand_id
1 'polypeptide(L)'
;MEYYRGVDIHPSLDKNKNSIYKTGEWLIKIEFPKQYPYKSPSVGFLTKIYHPNVDYNSGTICLNVLNKSWTPIYNLVHIYNIFLPQFLMYPNADDPLNIDAAELFLNNIEEFNNKVLLDIKKYC
;
A
#
# COMPACT_ATOMS: atom_id res chain seq x y z
N MET A 1 -14.02 -12.89 3.44
CA MET A 1 -13.43 -11.55 3.45
C MET A 1 -12.95 -11.26 4.86
N GLU A 2 -11.71 -10.87 4.99
CA GLU A 2 -11.13 -10.55 6.29
C GLU A 2 -10.58 -9.14 6.30
N TYR A 3 -10.67 -8.47 7.44
CA TYR A 3 -10.21 -7.10 7.63
C TYR A 3 -9.11 -7.07 8.68
N TYR A 4 -8.00 -6.41 8.34
CA TYR A 4 -6.87 -6.25 9.24
C TYR A 4 -6.56 -4.78 9.41
N ARG A 5 -6.44 -4.34 10.65
CA ARG A 5 -6.14 -2.97 10.97
C ARG A 5 -4.64 -2.75 11.01
N GLY A 6 -4.22 -1.68 10.33
CA GLY A 6 -2.91 -1.13 10.53
C GLY A 6 -1.85 -1.78 9.67
N VAL A 7 -1.10 -0.97 9.02
CA VAL A 7 0.22 -1.33 8.58
C VAL A 7 1.13 -0.58 9.50
N ASP A 8 1.54 -1.24 10.54
CA ASP A 8 2.68 -0.77 11.28
C ASP A 8 3.89 -1.05 10.41
N ILE A 9 4.28 -0.05 9.62
CA ILE A 9 5.49 -0.16 8.83
C ILE A 9 6.63 -0.11 9.82
N HIS A 10 7.04 -1.28 10.24
CA HIS A 10 8.02 -1.42 11.28
C HIS A 10 9.33 -0.76 10.84
N PRO A 11 9.87 0.19 11.61
CA PRO A 11 11.13 0.85 11.24
C PRO A 11 12.29 -0.10 10.99
N SER A 12 12.24 -1.30 11.57
CA SER A 12 13.27 -2.33 11.38
C SER A 12 13.29 -2.89 9.96
N LEU A 13 12.20 -2.77 9.19
CA LEU A 13 12.16 -3.21 7.80
C LEU A 13 12.84 -2.21 6.88
N ASP A 14 13.04 -1.00 7.36
CA ASP A 14 13.71 0.02 6.59
C ASP A 14 14.67 0.80 7.48
N LYS A 15 15.76 0.16 7.80
CA LYS A 15 16.77 0.72 8.70
C LYS A 15 17.37 2.03 8.23
N ASN A 16 17.32 2.28 6.91
CA ASN A 16 18.06 3.37 6.30
C ASN A 16 17.16 4.41 5.62
N LYS A 17 15.86 4.23 5.68
CA LYS A 17 14.94 5.11 4.97
C LYS A 17 13.77 5.48 5.85
N ASN A 18 13.36 6.72 5.75
CA ASN A 18 12.16 7.21 6.42
C ASN A 18 11.00 7.15 5.43
N SER A 19 10.16 6.12 5.58
CA SER A 19 8.92 6.09 4.81
C SER A 19 8.03 7.26 5.21
N ILE A 20 7.49 7.96 4.23
CA ILE A 20 6.54 9.04 4.48
C ILE A 20 5.24 8.50 5.10
N TYR A 21 4.99 7.20 4.96
CA TYR A 21 3.78 6.55 5.48
C TYR A 21 3.94 5.98 6.89
N LYS A 22 5.12 6.08 7.48
CA LYS A 22 5.44 5.37 8.73
C LYS A 22 4.56 5.72 9.94
N THR A 23 3.95 6.90 9.94
CA THR A 23 3.11 7.34 11.06
C THR A 23 1.63 7.01 10.86
N GLY A 24 1.27 6.45 9.72
CA GLY A 24 -0.12 6.13 9.41
C GLY A 24 -0.53 4.75 9.88
N GLU A 25 -1.83 4.60 10.08
CA GLU A 25 -2.47 3.32 10.30
C GLU A 25 -3.65 3.19 9.36
N TRP A 26 -3.72 2.06 8.65
CA TRP A 26 -4.79 1.84 7.69
C TRP A 26 -5.50 0.54 7.97
N LEU A 27 -6.81 0.57 7.87
CA LEU A 27 -7.62 -0.65 7.85
C LEU A 27 -7.50 -1.25 6.45
N ILE A 28 -7.06 -2.49 6.39
CA ILE A 28 -6.81 -3.21 5.15
C ILE A 28 -7.91 -4.25 4.95
N LYS A 29 -8.39 -4.34 3.71
CA LYS A 29 -9.34 -5.35 3.28
C LYS A 29 -8.59 -6.42 2.50
N ILE A 30 -8.71 -7.67 2.92
CA ILE A 30 -8.10 -8.80 2.22
C ILE A 30 -9.20 -9.76 1.81
N GLU A 31 -9.27 -10.08 0.53
CA GLU A 31 -10.23 -11.03 -0.02
C GLU A 31 -9.51 -12.23 -0.62
N PHE A 32 -9.92 -13.41 -0.22
CA PHE A 32 -9.33 -14.65 -0.71
C PHE A 32 -10.10 -15.17 -1.92
N PRO A 33 -9.42 -15.41 -3.07
CA PRO A 33 -10.08 -16.02 -4.21
C PRO A 33 -10.30 -17.51 -3.97
N LYS A 34 -11.15 -18.11 -4.81
CA LYS A 34 -11.39 -19.57 -4.74
C LYS A 34 -10.11 -20.37 -4.95
N GLN A 35 -9.17 -19.84 -5.73
CA GLN A 35 -7.91 -20.50 -6.06
C GLN A 35 -6.82 -20.26 -5.02
N TYR A 36 -7.14 -19.57 -3.92
CA TYR A 36 -6.17 -19.41 -2.83
C TYR A 36 -5.78 -20.79 -2.28
N PRO A 37 -4.51 -21.09 -2.01
CA PRO A 37 -3.35 -20.20 -2.01
C PRO A 37 -2.58 -20.11 -3.34
N TYR A 38 -3.08 -20.71 -4.42
CA TYR A 38 -2.39 -20.71 -5.71
C TYR A 38 -2.45 -19.33 -6.39
N LYS A 39 -3.53 -18.62 -6.17
CA LYS A 39 -3.62 -17.21 -6.55
C LYS A 39 -3.56 -16.33 -5.31
N SER A 40 -2.98 -15.15 -5.46
CA SER A 40 -2.90 -14.20 -4.35
C SER A 40 -4.27 -13.75 -3.89
N PRO A 41 -4.44 -13.41 -2.62
CA PRO A 41 -5.58 -12.62 -2.20
C PRO A 41 -5.52 -11.24 -2.83
N SER A 42 -6.67 -10.57 -2.94
CA SER A 42 -6.69 -9.16 -3.26
C SER A 42 -6.55 -8.34 -1.99
N VAL A 43 -5.86 -7.19 -2.10
CA VAL A 43 -5.60 -6.31 -0.97
C VAL A 43 -6.09 -4.92 -1.34
N GLY A 44 -6.76 -4.28 -0.41
CA GLY A 44 -7.23 -2.91 -0.59
C GLY A 44 -7.17 -2.13 0.72
N PHE A 45 -7.23 -0.82 0.60
CA PHE A 45 -7.21 0.10 1.73
C PHE A 45 -8.62 0.59 2.01
N LEU A 46 -9.15 0.31 3.20
CA LEU A 46 -10.43 0.87 3.64
C LEU A 46 -10.25 2.28 4.19
N THR A 47 -9.11 2.55 4.81
CA THR A 47 -8.73 3.89 5.20
C THR A 47 -8.11 4.59 4.00
N LYS A 48 -8.46 5.85 3.80
CA LYS A 48 -7.97 6.62 2.66
C LYS A 48 -6.46 6.78 2.73
N ILE A 49 -5.80 6.62 1.58
CA ILE A 49 -4.36 6.75 1.46
C ILE A 49 -4.00 7.47 0.16
N TYR A 50 -3.06 8.40 0.23
CA TYR A 50 -2.56 9.11 -0.94
C TYR A 50 -1.28 8.44 -1.43
N HIS A 51 -1.42 7.62 -2.47
CA HIS A 51 -0.31 6.83 -3.01
C HIS A 51 -0.52 6.66 -4.52
N PRO A 52 0.53 6.74 -5.34
CA PRO A 52 0.39 6.61 -6.79
C PRO A 52 -0.28 5.32 -7.26
N ASN A 53 -0.11 4.23 -6.53
CA ASN A 53 -0.60 2.92 -6.96
C ASN A 53 -1.84 2.44 -6.19
N VAL A 54 -2.52 3.37 -5.54
CA VAL A 54 -3.79 3.10 -4.86
C VAL A 54 -4.85 4.03 -5.44
N ASP A 55 -5.98 3.46 -5.88
CA ASP A 55 -7.12 4.28 -6.30
C ASP A 55 -7.64 5.05 -5.10
N TYR A 56 -7.64 6.38 -5.21
CA TYR A 56 -7.93 7.24 -4.07
C TYR A 56 -9.34 7.07 -3.52
N ASN A 57 -10.31 6.80 -4.39
CA ASN A 57 -11.70 6.68 -3.98
C ASN A 57 -12.05 5.30 -3.45
N SER A 58 -11.58 4.25 -4.10
CA SER A 58 -11.92 2.87 -3.73
C SER A 58 -10.94 2.20 -2.78
N GLY A 59 -9.71 2.68 -2.72
CA GLY A 59 -8.65 2.05 -1.95
C GLY A 59 -8.07 0.80 -2.58
N THR A 60 -8.47 0.46 -3.82
CA THR A 60 -7.98 -0.75 -4.47
C THR A 60 -6.57 -0.56 -5.00
N ILE A 61 -5.81 -1.65 -5.00
CA ILE A 61 -4.53 -1.74 -5.70
C ILE A 61 -4.69 -2.71 -6.86
N CYS A 62 -3.79 -2.60 -7.86
CA CYS A 62 -3.82 -3.50 -8.99
C CYS A 62 -3.52 -4.92 -8.55
N LEU A 63 -4.39 -5.87 -8.87
CA LEU A 63 -4.21 -7.28 -8.52
C LEU A 63 -2.89 -7.85 -9.04
N ASN A 64 -2.46 -7.40 -10.22
CA ASN A 64 -1.21 -7.87 -10.81
C ASN A 64 0.02 -7.53 -9.97
N VAL A 65 -0.04 -6.47 -9.19
CA VAL A 65 1.09 -6.05 -8.34
C VAL A 65 1.45 -7.14 -7.35
N LEU A 66 0.45 -7.70 -6.68
CA LEU A 66 0.68 -8.78 -5.73
C LEU A 66 0.89 -10.13 -6.42
N ASN A 67 0.14 -10.41 -7.50
CA ASN A 67 0.24 -11.68 -8.23
C ASN A 67 1.64 -11.93 -8.80
N LYS A 68 2.34 -10.90 -9.23
CA LYS A 68 3.67 -11.06 -9.82
C LYS A 68 4.69 -11.71 -8.88
N SER A 69 4.57 -11.44 -7.59
CA SER A 69 5.51 -11.96 -6.59
C SER A 69 4.92 -13.06 -5.73
N TRP A 70 3.66 -13.42 -5.95
CA TRP A 70 2.96 -14.37 -5.12
C TRP A 70 3.40 -15.81 -5.37
N THR A 71 3.58 -16.55 -4.31
CA THR A 71 3.70 -18.02 -4.34
C THR A 71 2.81 -18.62 -3.25
N PRO A 72 2.40 -19.91 -3.40
CA PRO A 72 1.52 -20.53 -2.40
C PRO A 72 2.09 -20.66 -0.99
N ILE A 73 3.40 -20.50 -0.83
CA ILE A 73 4.01 -20.52 0.50
C ILE A 73 3.84 -19.23 1.26
N TYR A 74 3.42 -18.14 0.59
CA TYR A 74 3.18 -16.87 1.26
C TYR A 74 1.85 -16.91 2.03
N ASN A 75 1.73 -16.05 3.01
CA ASN A 75 0.56 -15.93 3.86
C ASN A 75 0.34 -14.47 4.26
N LEU A 76 -0.59 -14.24 5.19
CA LEU A 76 -0.89 -12.89 5.66
C LEU A 76 0.31 -12.22 6.30
N VAL A 77 1.17 -12.96 6.98
CA VAL A 77 2.38 -12.40 7.57
C VAL A 77 3.30 -11.83 6.50
N HIS A 78 3.45 -12.54 5.37
CA HIS A 78 4.22 -12.04 4.24
C HIS A 78 3.62 -10.73 3.69
N ILE A 79 2.30 -10.68 3.54
CA ILE A 79 1.62 -9.47 3.04
C ILE A 79 1.91 -8.29 3.95
N TYR A 80 1.75 -8.47 5.26
CA TYR A 80 1.93 -7.38 6.21
C TYR A 80 3.39 -6.98 6.41
N ASN A 81 4.29 -7.94 6.49
CA ASN A 81 5.66 -7.67 6.91
C ASN A 81 6.60 -7.39 5.76
N ILE A 82 6.26 -7.82 4.55
CA ILE A 82 7.14 -7.68 3.39
C ILE A 82 6.46 -6.91 2.28
N PHE A 83 5.32 -7.40 1.79
CA PHE A 83 4.71 -6.81 0.62
C PHE A 83 4.26 -5.37 0.86
N LEU A 84 3.44 -5.12 1.88
CA LEU A 84 2.88 -3.78 2.11
C LEU A 84 3.95 -2.74 2.44
N PRO A 85 4.95 -3.02 3.30
CA PRO A 85 6.01 -2.05 3.52
C PRO A 85 6.76 -1.66 2.25
N GLN A 86 7.10 -2.63 1.41
CA GLN A 86 7.79 -2.34 0.15
C GLN A 86 6.88 -1.58 -0.83
N PHE A 87 5.62 -1.97 -0.90
CA PHE A 87 4.64 -1.30 -1.75
C PHE A 87 4.53 0.18 -1.40
N LEU A 88 4.45 0.50 -0.11
CA LEU A 88 4.33 1.89 0.34
C LEU A 88 5.61 2.68 0.11
N MET A 89 6.76 2.05 0.27
CA MET A 89 8.05 2.74 0.14
C MET A 89 8.48 2.99 -1.29
N TYR A 90 8.09 2.13 -2.21
CA TYR A 90 8.56 2.17 -3.59
C TYR A 90 7.41 2.35 -4.56
N PRO A 91 6.81 3.56 -4.62
CA PRO A 91 5.75 3.82 -5.58
C PRO A 91 6.24 3.64 -7.02
N ASN A 92 5.38 3.03 -7.85
CA ASN A 92 5.63 2.92 -9.28
C ASN A 92 4.81 3.99 -10.01
N ALA A 93 5.44 5.13 -10.28
CA ALA A 93 4.76 6.25 -10.92
C ALA A 93 4.53 6.05 -12.42
N ASP A 94 5.10 5.00 -13.02
CA ASP A 94 4.94 4.73 -14.45
C ASP A 94 3.60 4.08 -14.78
N ASP A 95 2.96 3.44 -13.81
CA ASP A 95 1.66 2.79 -14.00
C ASP A 95 0.72 3.13 -12.83
N PRO A 96 0.28 4.39 -12.74
CA PRO A 96 -0.46 4.86 -11.58
C PRO A 96 -1.94 4.57 -11.64
N LEU A 97 -2.54 4.37 -10.47
CA LEU A 97 -3.99 4.42 -10.26
C LEU A 97 -4.44 5.79 -9.77
N ASN A 98 -3.54 6.53 -9.13
CA ASN A 98 -3.75 7.92 -8.73
C ASN A 98 -2.76 8.79 -9.50
N ILE A 99 -3.23 9.35 -10.61
CA ILE A 99 -2.40 10.13 -11.52
C ILE A 99 -1.88 11.40 -10.84
N ASP A 100 -2.70 12.07 -10.05
CA ASP A 100 -2.31 13.26 -9.32
C ASP A 100 -1.14 12.98 -8.36
N ALA A 101 -1.24 11.88 -7.61
CA ALA A 101 -0.16 11.47 -6.71
C ALA A 101 1.12 11.13 -7.48
N ALA A 102 1.00 10.45 -8.61
CA ALA A 102 2.15 10.11 -9.44
C ALA A 102 2.85 11.34 -9.97
N GLU A 103 2.10 12.32 -10.44
CA GLU A 103 2.68 13.58 -10.93
C GLU A 103 3.44 14.32 -9.83
N LEU A 104 2.86 14.45 -8.66
CA LEU A 104 3.53 15.11 -7.54
C LEU A 104 4.75 14.32 -7.08
N PHE A 105 4.66 13.01 -7.06
CA PHE A 105 5.80 12.17 -6.68
C PHE A 105 7.00 12.38 -7.59
N LEU A 106 6.75 12.55 -8.89
CA LEU A 106 7.82 12.76 -9.87
C LEU A 106 8.30 14.22 -9.93
N ASN A 107 7.41 15.18 -9.77
CA ASN A 107 7.70 16.57 -10.10
C ASN A 107 7.76 17.50 -8.89
N ASN A 108 7.15 17.14 -7.78
CA ASN A 108 7.14 17.98 -6.58
C ASN A 108 6.99 17.10 -5.32
N ILE A 109 8.11 16.51 -4.92
CA ILE A 109 8.11 15.56 -3.80
C ILE A 109 7.70 16.21 -2.47
N GLU A 110 8.00 17.49 -2.28
CA GLU A 110 7.59 18.18 -1.05
C GLU A 110 6.07 18.27 -0.95
N GLU A 111 5.40 18.64 -2.03
CA GLU A 111 3.95 18.71 -2.05
C GLU A 111 3.33 17.32 -1.94
N PHE A 112 3.93 16.31 -2.59
CA PHE A 112 3.51 14.93 -2.42
C PHE A 112 3.57 14.52 -0.95
N ASN A 113 4.69 14.77 -0.29
CA ASN A 113 4.85 14.42 1.12
C ASN A 113 3.86 15.15 2.01
N ASN A 114 3.60 16.43 1.73
CA ASN A 114 2.62 17.21 2.48
C ASN A 114 1.22 16.63 2.36
N LYS A 115 0.81 16.21 1.16
CA LYS A 115 -0.50 15.60 0.96
C LYS A 115 -0.62 14.25 1.66
N VAL A 116 0.43 13.43 1.61
CA VAL A 116 0.45 12.16 2.35
C VAL A 116 0.25 12.42 3.85
N LEU A 117 1.00 13.36 4.42
CA LEU A 117 0.92 13.65 5.85
C LEU A 117 -0.42 14.26 6.24
N LEU A 118 -1.00 15.11 5.40
CA LEU A 118 -2.32 15.65 5.64
C LEU A 118 -3.39 14.57 5.69
N ASP A 119 -3.33 13.63 4.76
CA ASP A 119 -4.28 12.52 4.73
C ASP A 119 -4.09 11.59 5.93
N ILE A 120 -2.86 11.32 6.33
CA ILE A 120 -2.59 10.55 7.55
C ILE A 120 -3.23 11.25 8.76
N LYS A 121 -3.01 12.55 8.88
CA LYS A 121 -3.59 13.33 9.98
C LYS A 121 -5.11 13.32 9.96
N LYS A 122 -5.71 13.33 8.77
CA LYS A 122 -7.16 13.44 8.60
C LYS A 122 -7.87 12.11 8.77
N TYR A 123 -7.30 11.02 8.27
CA TYR A 123 -7.97 9.73 8.13
C TYR A 123 -7.41 8.63 9.04
N CYS A 124 -6.20 8.76 9.50
CA CYS A 124 -5.59 7.82 10.45
C CYS A 124 -5.63 8.35 11.92
#